data_8f6055b125e7c5e240941d2eb678d487
#
_entry.id   8f6055b125e7c5e240941d2eb678d487
#
_cell.length_a   1.000
_cell.length_b   1.000
_cell.length_c   1.000
_cell.angle_alpha   90.00
_cell.angle_beta   90.00
_cell.angle_gamma   90.00
#
_symmetry.space_group_name_H-M   'P 1'
#
loop_
_entity.id
_entity.type
_entity.pdbx_description
1 polymer ?
#
loop_
_entity_poly.entity_id
_entity_poly.type
_entity_poly.pdbx_seq_one_letter_code
_entity_poly.pdbx_strand_id
1 'polypeptide(L)'
;MLIKENIPETEPTVSIGLVMPIDKQGSVEIENSADGKVYHIESKNEHIIIDDKSLPSIELKNNSNDSHFIIRPITAGRGFHWEKEISVKVLGNLTVSNKDGFLFVVNNIQLEMYLMCVATSEMSGECPPALLEAQTIAARSWLVAAVEQKHADLGLDACNDDCCQRYQGIGNLTNAARSATEKTCGQFLMYNNEICDTRYSKSCGGISEHNENVWDTDPKPYLRGIFDGIQEKIPNLFDTQGLKDWVSNYPDCYCGNNYIDGDILKKYLGNVDEKGNYFRWEFTYSQDKLTQMINEKTGISFESISSLRPLERGISGRIIQLQINGISKGGPFQIVIESEYEIRRVLHPDFLYSSAFVIIANSDTEPALSEITLKGAGWGHGVGLCQIGALGMALKGKSSKQILSHYFLSTELKKLYD
;
A
#
# COMPACT_ATOMS: atom_id res chain seq x y z
N MET A 1 12.10 -11.00 14.86
CA MET A 1 10.72 -10.58 14.55
C MET A 1 10.26 -9.58 15.59
N LEU A 2 9.68 -8.48 15.16
CA LEU A 2 9.13 -7.44 16.02
C LEU A 2 7.96 -8.00 16.83
N ILE A 3 7.76 -7.45 18.03
CA ILE A 3 6.69 -7.90 18.95
C ILE A 3 5.79 -6.71 19.23
N LYS A 4 4.49 -6.89 19.05
CA LYS A 4 3.48 -5.88 19.37
C LYS A 4 3.64 -5.38 20.81
N GLU A 5 3.45 -4.07 21.03
CA GLU A 5 3.59 -3.39 22.31
C GLU A 5 5.02 -3.34 22.88
N ASN A 6 6.01 -3.89 22.17
CA ASN A 6 7.41 -3.75 22.57
C ASN A 6 7.98 -2.42 22.06
N ILE A 7 8.51 -1.63 22.97
CA ILE A 7 9.17 -0.35 22.65
C ILE A 7 10.68 -0.61 22.56
N PRO A 8 11.30 -0.42 21.38
CA PRO A 8 12.71 -0.68 21.22
C PRO A 8 13.57 0.39 21.94
N GLU A 9 14.55 -0.06 22.69
CA GLU A 9 15.57 0.80 23.32
C GLU A 9 16.80 1.03 22.42
N THR A 10 16.94 0.20 21.38
CA THR A 10 18.00 0.27 20.36
C THR A 10 17.40 -0.01 19.01
N GLU A 11 18.10 0.40 17.93
CA GLU A 11 17.65 0.12 16.56
C GLU A 11 17.44 -1.39 16.32
N PRO A 12 16.24 -1.85 15.95
CA PRO A 12 16.01 -3.25 15.68
C PRO A 12 16.52 -3.68 14.29
N THR A 13 16.89 -4.96 14.17
CA THR A 13 17.03 -5.64 12.89
C THR A 13 15.69 -6.20 12.46
N VAL A 14 15.31 -6.02 11.19
CA VAL A 14 14.05 -6.49 10.62
C VAL A 14 14.29 -7.56 9.56
N SER A 15 13.34 -8.50 9.45
CA SER A 15 13.37 -9.61 8.50
C SER A 15 12.34 -9.37 7.40
N ILE A 16 12.83 -9.11 6.18
CA ILE A 16 11.99 -8.74 5.03
C ILE A 16 12.01 -9.87 3.99
N GLY A 17 10.84 -10.41 3.67
CA GLY A 17 10.69 -11.43 2.63
C GLY A 17 10.85 -10.83 1.24
N LEU A 18 11.86 -11.27 0.49
CA LEU A 18 12.11 -10.85 -0.90
C LEU A 18 11.56 -11.86 -1.91
N VAL A 19 11.78 -13.15 -1.68
CA VAL A 19 11.14 -14.25 -2.39
C VAL A 19 10.41 -15.08 -1.35
N MET A 20 9.13 -15.31 -1.57
CA MET A 20 8.27 -16.04 -0.63
C MET A 20 7.73 -17.32 -1.28
N PRO A 21 7.27 -18.32 -0.50
CA PRO A 21 6.71 -19.56 -1.05
C PRO A 21 5.56 -19.33 -2.04
N ILE A 22 4.79 -18.26 -1.85
CA ILE A 22 3.68 -17.88 -2.75
C ILE A 22 4.15 -17.54 -4.16
N ASP A 23 5.41 -17.10 -4.34
CA ASP A 23 6.00 -16.77 -5.65
C ASP A 23 6.27 -18.04 -6.48
N LYS A 24 6.28 -19.21 -5.84
CA LYS A 24 6.58 -20.52 -6.44
C LYS A 24 7.88 -20.51 -7.26
N GLN A 25 8.84 -19.72 -6.79
CA GLN A 25 10.12 -19.52 -7.48
C GLN A 25 11.07 -20.67 -7.20
N GLY A 26 11.60 -21.30 -8.25
CA GLY A 26 12.51 -22.44 -8.15
C GLY A 26 13.99 -22.08 -8.19
N SER A 27 14.35 -20.90 -8.69
CA SER A 27 15.76 -20.47 -8.82
C SER A 27 15.93 -18.97 -8.58
N VAL A 28 17.10 -18.57 -8.10
CA VAL A 28 17.50 -17.17 -7.94
C VAL A 28 18.99 -17.01 -8.19
N GLU A 29 19.36 -15.87 -8.73
CA GLU A 29 20.76 -15.44 -8.84
C GLU A 29 21.04 -14.31 -7.84
N ILE A 30 22.10 -14.47 -7.06
CA ILE A 30 22.54 -13.48 -6.06
C ILE A 30 24.00 -13.14 -6.32
N GLU A 31 24.26 -11.86 -6.62
CA GLU A 31 25.62 -11.33 -6.82
C GLU A 31 26.04 -10.50 -5.60
N ASN A 32 27.21 -10.77 -5.05
CA ASN A 32 27.80 -9.98 -3.98
C ASN A 32 28.71 -8.90 -4.58
N SER A 33 28.38 -7.63 -4.37
CA SER A 33 29.15 -6.51 -4.92
C SER A 33 30.54 -6.33 -4.29
N ALA A 34 30.81 -6.95 -3.13
CA ALA A 34 32.10 -6.83 -2.45
C ALA A 34 33.24 -7.60 -3.15
N ASP A 35 32.91 -8.76 -3.70
CA ASP A 35 33.90 -9.67 -4.33
C ASP A 35 33.50 -10.11 -5.74
N GLY A 36 32.36 -9.68 -6.23
CA GLY A 36 31.80 -10.05 -7.53
C GLY A 36 31.33 -11.50 -7.62
N LYS A 37 31.26 -12.22 -6.50
CA LYS A 37 30.83 -13.61 -6.51
C LYS A 37 29.34 -13.72 -6.82
N VAL A 38 29.02 -14.59 -7.78
CA VAL A 38 27.64 -14.90 -8.19
C VAL A 38 27.27 -16.28 -7.64
N TYR A 39 26.13 -16.34 -6.98
CA TYR A 39 25.53 -17.55 -6.44
C TYR A 39 24.29 -17.88 -7.28
N HIS A 40 24.30 -19.04 -7.96
CA HIS A 40 23.13 -19.62 -8.60
C HIS A 40 22.50 -20.61 -7.63
N ILE A 41 21.32 -20.32 -7.13
CA ILE A 41 20.67 -21.10 -6.08
C ILE A 41 19.35 -21.65 -6.63
N GLU A 42 19.17 -22.96 -6.51
CA GLU A 42 17.97 -23.67 -6.94
C GLU A 42 17.29 -24.35 -5.75
N SER A 43 15.97 -24.44 -5.78
CA SER A 43 15.17 -25.22 -4.85
C SER A 43 14.99 -26.65 -5.35
N LYS A 44 15.30 -27.67 -4.54
CA LYS A 44 15.14 -29.08 -4.89
C LYS A 44 14.93 -29.94 -3.64
N ASN A 45 13.86 -30.73 -3.60
CA ASN A 45 13.61 -31.71 -2.55
C ASN A 45 13.79 -31.15 -1.11
N GLU A 46 13.09 -30.07 -0.78
CA GLU A 46 13.14 -29.39 0.53
C GLU A 46 14.49 -28.75 0.91
N HIS A 47 15.45 -28.76 0.00
CA HIS A 47 16.78 -28.15 0.17
C HIS A 47 17.04 -27.10 -0.90
N ILE A 48 18.09 -26.32 -0.70
CA ILE A 48 18.67 -25.48 -1.74
C ILE A 48 19.91 -26.16 -2.30
N ILE A 49 20.13 -25.97 -3.60
CA ILE A 49 21.35 -26.42 -4.30
C ILE A 49 22.16 -25.17 -4.65
N ILE A 50 23.43 -25.18 -4.24
CA ILE A 50 24.40 -24.13 -4.54
C ILE A 50 25.78 -24.77 -4.75
N ASP A 51 26.45 -24.47 -5.84
CA ASP A 51 27.77 -25.06 -6.19
C ASP A 51 27.75 -26.60 -6.06
N ASP A 52 26.71 -27.27 -6.60
CA ASP A 52 26.45 -28.72 -6.52
C ASP A 52 26.27 -29.29 -5.09
N LYS A 53 26.15 -28.45 -4.08
CA LYS A 53 25.93 -28.86 -2.69
C LYS A 53 24.46 -28.68 -2.31
N SER A 54 23.90 -29.71 -1.67
CA SER A 54 22.56 -29.66 -1.08
C SER A 54 22.65 -29.17 0.36
N LEU A 55 21.96 -28.07 0.68
CA LEU A 55 21.97 -27.45 1.99
C LEU A 55 20.52 -27.14 2.43
N PRO A 56 20.20 -27.20 3.74
CA PRO A 56 18.89 -26.77 4.23
C PRO A 56 18.69 -25.24 4.10
N SER A 57 19.78 -24.50 4.28
CA SER A 57 19.81 -23.03 4.14
C SER A 57 21.23 -22.52 4.03
N ILE A 58 21.37 -21.26 3.59
CA ILE A 58 22.64 -20.52 3.62
C ILE A 58 22.42 -19.10 4.13
N GLU A 59 23.35 -18.59 4.93
CA GLU A 59 23.42 -17.17 5.29
C GLU A 59 24.54 -16.51 4.47
N LEU A 60 24.19 -15.48 3.69
CA LEU A 60 25.11 -14.62 2.97
C LEU A 60 25.29 -13.33 3.77
N LYS A 61 26.48 -13.12 4.32
CA LYS A 61 26.80 -11.98 5.17
C LYS A 61 27.35 -10.82 4.35
N ASN A 62 26.84 -9.65 4.62
CA ASN A 62 27.38 -8.41 4.13
C ASN A 62 28.39 -7.86 5.15
N ASN A 63 29.67 -7.87 4.80
CA ASN A 63 30.75 -7.51 5.72
C ASN A 63 31.13 -6.02 5.69
N SER A 64 30.43 -5.21 4.88
CA SER A 64 30.67 -3.76 4.74
C SER A 64 29.37 -3.03 4.49
N ASN A 65 29.21 -1.87 5.11
CA ASN A 65 28.07 -0.98 4.86
C ASN A 65 28.03 -0.42 3.42
N ASP A 66 29.15 -0.50 2.68
CA ASP A 66 29.25 -0.04 1.29
C ASP A 66 28.96 -1.15 0.27
N SER A 67 28.90 -2.42 0.71
CA SER A 67 28.58 -3.55 -0.16
C SER A 67 27.07 -3.88 -0.11
N HIS A 68 26.61 -4.53 -1.18
CA HIS A 68 25.21 -4.92 -1.34
C HIS A 68 25.10 -6.23 -2.11
N PHE A 69 23.97 -6.87 -2.00
CA PHE A 69 23.60 -7.99 -2.85
C PHE A 69 22.69 -7.52 -3.98
N ILE A 70 22.92 -8.05 -5.19
CA ILE A 70 22.01 -7.90 -6.33
C ILE A 70 21.28 -9.23 -6.48
N ILE A 71 19.95 -9.19 -6.44
CA ILE A 71 19.11 -10.39 -6.43
C ILE A 71 18.17 -10.32 -7.64
N ARG A 72 18.08 -11.42 -8.41
CA ARG A 72 17.23 -11.52 -9.61
C ARG A 72 16.83 -12.97 -9.95
N PRO A 73 15.58 -13.22 -10.42
CA PRO A 73 14.48 -12.26 -10.41
C PRO A 73 13.86 -12.11 -9.02
N ILE A 74 13.15 -11.00 -8.80
CA ILE A 74 12.28 -10.75 -7.65
C ILE A 74 10.91 -10.33 -8.16
N THR A 75 9.85 -10.95 -7.68
CA THR A 75 8.48 -10.54 -8.00
C THR A 75 8.11 -9.27 -7.23
N ALA A 76 7.60 -8.27 -7.94
CA ALA A 76 7.07 -7.03 -7.40
C ALA A 76 5.65 -6.81 -7.92
N GLY A 77 4.75 -6.31 -7.06
CA GLY A 77 3.34 -6.10 -7.40
C GLY A 77 2.50 -7.37 -7.41
N ARG A 78 2.78 -8.31 -6.51
CA ARG A 78 2.10 -9.62 -6.42
C ARG A 78 0.59 -9.49 -6.40
N GLY A 79 -0.06 -10.11 -7.39
CA GLY A 79 -1.52 -10.10 -7.53
C GLY A 79 -2.12 -8.80 -8.03
N PHE A 80 -1.30 -7.82 -8.43
CA PHE A 80 -1.73 -6.58 -9.05
C PHE A 80 -1.40 -6.54 -10.55
N HIS A 81 -2.03 -5.65 -11.29
CA HIS A 81 -1.81 -5.49 -12.72
C HIS A 81 -0.40 -5.01 -13.12
N TRP A 82 0.37 -4.51 -12.16
CA TRP A 82 1.77 -4.10 -12.37
C TRP A 82 2.77 -5.19 -11.93
N GLU A 83 2.30 -6.41 -11.67
CA GLU A 83 3.19 -7.53 -11.33
C GLU A 83 4.26 -7.71 -12.41
N LYS A 84 5.49 -7.72 -11.97
CA LYS A 84 6.67 -7.88 -12.85
C LYS A 84 7.85 -8.45 -12.10
N GLU A 85 8.76 -9.07 -12.85
CA GLU A 85 10.06 -9.44 -12.33
C GLU A 85 11.03 -8.25 -12.39
N ILE A 86 11.73 -8.03 -11.30
CA ILE A 86 12.74 -6.97 -11.17
C ILE A 86 14.05 -7.52 -10.62
N SER A 87 15.12 -6.74 -10.76
CA SER A 87 16.38 -6.92 -10.04
C SER A 87 16.45 -5.91 -8.90
N VAL A 88 16.76 -6.36 -7.69
CA VAL A 88 16.89 -5.48 -6.53
C VAL A 88 18.30 -5.48 -5.97
N LYS A 89 18.73 -4.34 -5.45
CA LYS A 89 20.02 -4.19 -4.74
C LYS A 89 19.70 -3.95 -3.26
N VAL A 90 20.15 -4.84 -2.38
CA VAL A 90 19.83 -4.74 -0.95
C VAL A 90 21.06 -4.68 -0.07
N LEU A 91 20.96 -3.91 0.99
CA LEU A 91 21.93 -3.90 2.10
C LEU A 91 21.56 -5.00 3.11
N GLY A 92 22.42 -5.19 4.13
CA GLY A 92 22.19 -6.19 5.18
C GLY A 92 22.55 -7.61 4.74
N ASN A 93 22.11 -8.58 5.51
CA ASN A 93 22.39 -10.00 5.28
C ASN A 93 21.22 -10.68 4.56
N LEU A 94 21.52 -11.79 3.88
CA LEU A 94 20.48 -12.62 3.26
C LEU A 94 20.47 -14.00 3.89
N THR A 95 19.29 -14.52 4.15
CA THR A 95 19.07 -15.93 4.44
C THR A 95 18.32 -16.55 3.27
N VAL A 96 18.85 -17.61 2.68
CA VAL A 96 18.22 -18.36 1.59
C VAL A 96 17.95 -19.78 2.05
N SER A 97 16.73 -20.23 1.91
CA SER A 97 16.29 -21.58 2.29
C SER A 97 15.24 -22.09 1.30
N ASN A 98 14.86 -23.36 1.48
CA ASN A 98 13.68 -23.91 0.85
C ASN A 98 12.52 -23.89 1.85
N LYS A 99 11.35 -23.50 1.42
CA LYS A 99 10.09 -23.62 2.17
C LYS A 99 8.98 -24.07 1.21
N ASP A 100 8.28 -25.14 1.58
CA ASP A 100 7.19 -25.73 0.79
C ASP A 100 7.59 -26.10 -0.66
N GLY A 101 8.87 -26.47 -0.87
CA GLY A 101 9.39 -26.85 -2.19
C GLY A 101 9.90 -25.68 -3.04
N PHE A 102 9.81 -24.44 -2.57
CA PHE A 102 10.21 -23.23 -3.27
C PHE A 102 11.28 -22.44 -2.52
N LEU A 103 11.94 -21.52 -3.23
CA LEU A 103 12.91 -20.62 -2.61
C LEU A 103 12.22 -19.67 -1.64
N PHE A 104 12.90 -19.45 -0.53
CA PHE A 104 12.55 -18.47 0.49
C PHE A 104 13.77 -17.61 0.77
N VAL A 105 13.73 -16.33 0.35
CA VAL A 105 14.84 -15.38 0.49
C VAL A 105 14.42 -14.25 1.42
N VAL A 106 15.14 -14.12 2.52
CA VAL A 106 14.89 -13.13 3.57
C VAL A 106 16.07 -12.17 3.67
N ASN A 107 15.79 -10.89 3.64
CA ASN A 107 16.76 -9.83 3.91
C ASN A 107 16.69 -9.42 5.38
N ASN A 108 17.77 -9.65 6.12
CA ASN A 108 17.93 -9.21 7.50
C ASN A 108 18.71 -7.89 7.51
N ILE A 109 18.04 -6.80 7.88
CA ILE A 109 18.56 -5.45 7.70
C ILE A 109 18.25 -4.56 8.90
N GLN A 110 19.11 -3.61 9.23
CA GLN A 110 18.83 -2.59 10.23
C GLN A 110 17.63 -1.73 9.81
N LEU A 111 16.76 -1.37 10.75
CA LEU A 111 15.51 -0.68 10.48
C LEU A 111 15.72 0.62 9.71
N GLU A 112 16.69 1.45 10.07
CA GLU A 112 16.91 2.74 9.41
C GLU A 112 17.40 2.55 7.96
N MET A 113 18.22 1.54 7.69
CA MET A 113 18.63 1.19 6.33
C MET A 113 17.46 0.69 5.47
N TYR A 114 16.54 -0.08 6.05
CA TYR A 114 15.29 -0.48 5.40
C TYR A 114 14.43 0.73 5.05
N LEU A 115 14.24 1.65 5.99
CA LEU A 115 13.38 2.82 5.83
C LEU A 115 13.90 3.81 4.78
N MET A 116 15.21 3.98 4.63
CA MET A 116 15.78 4.76 3.51
C MET A 116 15.28 4.27 2.16
N CYS A 117 15.17 2.95 2.01
CA CYS A 117 14.72 2.32 0.77
C CYS A 117 13.21 2.39 0.60
N VAL A 118 12.44 2.23 1.67
CA VAL A 118 10.97 2.36 1.67
C VAL A 118 10.56 3.77 1.23
N ALA A 119 11.19 4.82 1.76
CA ALA A 119 10.88 6.20 1.43
C ALA A 119 10.93 6.48 -0.09
N THR A 120 11.88 5.85 -0.81
CA THR A 120 12.05 6.01 -2.26
C THR A 120 11.34 4.94 -3.10
N SER A 121 10.80 3.91 -2.46
CA SER A 121 9.97 2.89 -3.12
C SER A 121 8.48 3.25 -3.07
N GLU A 122 8.05 3.98 -2.05
CA GLU A 122 6.67 4.46 -1.86
C GLU A 122 6.38 5.73 -2.67
N MET A 123 7.30 6.68 -2.65
CA MET A 123 7.25 7.94 -3.39
C MET A 123 8.64 8.21 -3.99
N SER A 124 8.74 9.16 -4.94
CA SER A 124 10.04 9.53 -5.50
C SER A 124 10.97 10.14 -4.44
N GLY A 125 12.26 9.82 -4.53
CA GLY A 125 13.30 10.50 -3.77
C GLY A 125 13.48 11.99 -4.10
N GLU A 126 12.80 12.49 -5.14
CA GLU A 126 12.69 13.93 -5.50
C GLU A 126 11.67 14.69 -4.64
N CYS A 127 10.92 13.99 -3.79
CA CYS A 127 9.94 14.61 -2.90
C CYS A 127 10.59 15.62 -1.95
N PRO A 128 9.86 16.69 -1.53
CA PRO A 128 10.35 17.64 -0.55
C PRO A 128 10.79 16.94 0.75
N PRO A 129 11.85 17.41 1.42
CA PRO A 129 12.37 16.80 2.66
C PRO A 129 11.30 16.58 3.73
N ALA A 130 10.38 17.53 3.89
CA ALA A 130 9.30 17.42 4.89
C ALA A 130 8.37 16.21 4.64
N LEU A 131 8.10 15.86 3.38
CA LEU A 131 7.35 14.65 3.04
C LEU A 131 8.18 13.40 3.32
N LEU A 132 9.44 13.36 2.87
CA LEU A 132 10.31 12.20 3.10
C LEU A 132 10.49 11.91 4.60
N GLU A 133 10.68 12.94 5.41
CA GLU A 133 10.74 12.83 6.87
C GLU A 133 9.43 12.30 7.46
N ALA A 134 8.28 12.85 7.07
CA ALA A 134 6.98 12.43 7.56
C ALA A 134 6.65 10.97 7.16
N GLN A 135 6.91 10.60 5.90
CA GLN A 135 6.73 9.24 5.40
C GLN A 135 7.63 8.24 6.13
N THR A 136 8.89 8.60 6.38
CA THR A 136 9.84 7.75 7.11
C THR A 136 9.38 7.51 8.55
N ILE A 137 8.94 8.55 9.26
CA ILE A 137 8.40 8.41 10.62
C ILE A 137 7.13 7.55 10.63
N ALA A 138 6.22 7.76 9.67
CA ALA A 138 5.02 6.95 9.55
C ALA A 138 5.36 5.48 9.23
N ALA A 139 6.23 5.22 8.27
CA ALA A 139 6.65 3.86 7.90
C ALA A 139 7.33 3.14 9.06
N ARG A 140 8.18 3.85 9.83
CA ARG A 140 8.85 3.31 11.02
C ARG A 140 7.84 2.93 12.10
N SER A 141 6.91 3.82 12.43
CA SER A 141 5.92 3.60 13.46
C SER A 141 4.98 2.44 13.08
N TRP A 142 4.51 2.38 11.82
CA TRP A 142 3.69 1.28 11.32
C TRP A 142 4.37 -0.08 11.48
N LEU A 143 5.62 -0.20 11.03
CA LEU A 143 6.32 -1.48 11.06
C LEU A 143 6.57 -1.94 12.51
N VAL A 144 7.04 -1.04 13.38
CA VAL A 144 7.41 -1.39 14.77
C VAL A 144 6.19 -1.56 15.67
N ALA A 145 5.06 -0.93 15.37
CA ALA A 145 3.79 -1.20 16.07
C ALA A 145 3.36 -2.68 15.94
N ALA A 146 3.81 -3.37 14.89
CA ALA A 146 3.63 -4.81 14.67
C ALA A 146 2.17 -5.30 14.85
N VAL A 147 1.20 -4.48 14.39
CA VAL A 147 -0.23 -4.75 14.60
C VAL A 147 -0.74 -5.83 13.64
N GLU A 148 -0.36 -5.76 12.38
CA GLU A 148 -0.91 -6.64 11.34
C GLU A 148 -0.16 -7.97 11.20
N GLN A 149 1.17 -7.93 11.21
CA GLN A 149 2.08 -9.09 11.12
C GLN A 149 1.64 -10.18 10.12
N LYS A 150 1.28 -9.77 8.90
CA LYS A 150 0.70 -10.64 7.85
C LYS A 150 1.52 -11.89 7.52
N HIS A 151 2.81 -11.86 7.80
CA HIS A 151 3.76 -12.93 7.47
C HIS A 151 4.45 -13.51 8.71
N ALA A 152 3.80 -13.44 9.87
CA ALA A 152 4.33 -14.00 11.12
C ALA A 152 4.53 -15.52 11.07
N ASP A 153 3.67 -16.23 10.33
CA ASP A 153 3.79 -17.67 10.05
C ASP A 153 5.07 -18.04 9.30
N LEU A 154 5.63 -17.09 8.53
CA LEU A 154 6.91 -17.21 7.83
C LEU A 154 8.09 -16.70 8.67
N GLY A 155 7.84 -16.12 9.84
CA GLY A 155 8.88 -15.50 10.68
C GLY A 155 9.38 -14.16 10.14
N LEU A 156 8.56 -13.44 9.36
CA LEU A 156 8.90 -12.16 8.75
C LEU A 156 8.24 -11.00 9.49
N ASP A 157 8.91 -9.85 9.51
CA ASP A 157 8.34 -8.59 9.97
C ASP A 157 7.51 -7.92 8.86
N ALA A 158 7.94 -8.04 7.60
CA ALA A 158 7.22 -7.57 6.43
C ALA A 158 7.67 -8.33 5.17
N CYS A 159 6.97 -8.12 4.06
CA CYS A 159 7.46 -8.47 2.72
C CYS A 159 7.90 -7.21 1.95
N ASN A 160 8.44 -7.41 0.75
CA ASN A 160 8.92 -6.33 -0.12
C ASN A 160 7.82 -5.65 -0.96
N ASP A 161 6.54 -5.98 -0.74
CA ASP A 161 5.44 -5.61 -1.63
C ASP A 161 4.33 -4.80 -0.95
N ASP A 162 3.38 -4.33 -1.74
CA ASP A 162 2.28 -3.41 -1.37
C ASP A 162 1.34 -3.95 -0.27
N CYS A 163 1.33 -5.25 0.00
CA CYS A 163 0.59 -5.80 1.13
C CYS A 163 1.20 -5.40 2.50
N CYS A 164 2.48 -4.99 2.51
CA CYS A 164 3.20 -4.45 3.66
C CYS A 164 3.67 -3.03 3.37
N GLN A 165 4.94 -2.89 3.01
CA GLN A 165 5.55 -1.63 2.56
C GLN A 165 6.40 -1.93 1.34
N ARG A 166 6.27 -1.13 0.31
CA ARG A 166 7.06 -1.31 -0.90
C ARG A 166 8.55 -1.14 -0.60
N TYR A 167 9.32 -2.20 -0.84
CA TYR A 167 10.75 -2.24 -0.59
C TYR A 167 11.49 -2.77 -1.83
N GLN A 168 12.14 -1.88 -2.56
CA GLN A 168 12.88 -2.20 -3.79
C GLN A 168 14.41 -2.02 -3.63
N GLY A 169 14.89 -2.01 -2.37
CA GLY A 169 16.30 -1.84 -2.04
C GLY A 169 16.85 -0.47 -2.39
N ILE A 170 18.18 -0.40 -2.60
CA ILE A 170 18.92 0.87 -2.77
C ILE A 170 18.94 1.40 -4.20
N GLY A 171 18.29 0.73 -5.16
CA GLY A 171 18.35 1.13 -6.57
C GLY A 171 17.89 2.56 -6.86
N ASN A 172 16.93 3.04 -6.10
CA ASN A 172 16.36 4.38 -6.21
C ASN A 172 16.74 5.31 -5.04
N LEU A 173 17.69 4.89 -4.19
CA LEU A 173 18.09 5.66 -3.00
C LEU A 173 18.72 6.99 -3.38
N THR A 174 18.20 8.07 -2.81
CA THR A 174 18.73 9.43 -2.98
C THR A 174 19.36 9.97 -1.69
N ASN A 175 20.22 10.98 -1.83
CA ASN A 175 20.77 11.68 -0.66
C ASN A 175 19.68 12.34 0.18
N ALA A 176 18.57 12.77 -0.43
CA ALA A 176 17.44 13.37 0.28
C ALA A 176 16.74 12.34 1.18
N ALA A 177 16.48 11.13 0.68
CA ALA A 177 15.90 10.05 1.48
C ALA A 177 16.83 9.60 2.62
N ARG A 178 18.13 9.45 2.34
CA ARG A 178 19.14 9.18 3.37
C ARG A 178 19.12 10.24 4.46
N SER A 179 19.20 11.52 4.10
CA SER A 179 19.16 12.64 5.05
C SER A 179 17.85 12.70 5.85
N ALA A 180 16.72 12.41 5.23
CA ALA A 180 15.42 12.37 5.93
C ALA A 180 15.39 11.26 7.00
N THR A 181 15.90 10.08 6.68
CA THR A 181 15.97 8.97 7.62
C THR A 181 16.95 9.26 8.76
N GLU A 182 18.14 9.76 8.46
CA GLU A 182 19.14 10.15 9.48
C GLU A 182 18.60 11.22 10.44
N LYS A 183 17.94 12.25 9.93
CA LYS A 183 17.34 13.32 10.76
C LYS A 183 16.19 12.83 11.64
N THR A 184 15.49 11.81 11.21
CA THR A 184 14.33 11.26 11.92
C THR A 184 14.64 9.94 12.63
N CYS A 185 15.91 9.54 12.71
CA CYS A 185 16.36 8.31 13.34
C CYS A 185 15.75 8.15 14.73
N GLY A 186 15.18 6.98 14.99
CA GLY A 186 14.55 6.65 16.27
C GLY A 186 13.27 7.43 16.60
N GLN A 187 12.72 8.27 15.71
CA GLN A 187 11.50 9.04 15.98
C GLN A 187 10.24 8.24 15.61
N PHE A 188 9.31 8.13 16.56
CA PHE A 188 8.06 7.41 16.44
C PHE A 188 6.86 8.29 16.80
N LEU A 189 5.72 8.02 16.19
CA LEU A 189 4.44 8.54 16.66
C LEU A 189 3.90 7.65 17.76
N MET A 190 3.59 8.27 18.90
CA MET A 190 3.11 7.60 20.09
C MET A 190 1.71 8.09 20.46
N TYR A 191 0.89 7.18 21.00
CA TYR A 191 -0.39 7.49 21.63
C TYR A 191 -0.54 6.63 22.89
N ASN A 192 -0.82 7.26 24.03
CA ASN A 192 -0.91 6.59 25.35
C ASN A 192 0.29 5.66 25.67
N ASN A 193 1.51 6.11 25.39
CA ASN A 193 2.76 5.36 25.54
C ASN A 193 2.90 4.10 24.66
N GLU A 194 2.08 3.93 23.64
CA GLU A 194 2.21 2.88 22.63
C GLU A 194 2.64 3.48 21.30
N ILE A 195 3.38 2.70 20.49
CA ILE A 195 3.71 3.08 19.12
C ILE A 195 2.45 2.97 18.26
N CYS A 196 2.16 4.02 17.50
CA CYS A 196 0.97 4.09 16.66
C CYS A 196 1.09 3.21 15.42
N ASP A 197 0.00 2.52 15.07
CA ASP A 197 -0.20 1.88 13.76
C ASP A 197 -0.50 2.95 12.70
N THR A 198 0.55 3.58 12.18
CA THR A 198 0.47 4.76 11.32
C THR A 198 0.26 4.38 9.85
N ARG A 199 -0.98 4.12 9.49
CA ARG A 199 -1.39 3.78 8.11
C ARG A 199 -1.20 4.94 7.15
N TYR A 200 -0.95 4.61 5.87
CA TYR A 200 -0.89 5.60 4.79
C TYR A 200 -1.39 5.03 3.47
N SER A 201 -1.85 5.89 2.59
CA SER A 201 -2.32 5.53 1.25
C SER A 201 -1.99 6.63 0.25
N LYS A 202 -2.05 6.31 -1.04
CA LYS A 202 -1.63 7.21 -2.11
C LYS A 202 -2.43 8.51 -2.12
N SER A 203 -3.78 8.43 -2.11
CA SER A 203 -4.65 9.61 -2.11
C SER A 203 -5.96 9.32 -1.35
N CYS A 204 -6.30 10.16 -0.38
CA CYS A 204 -7.59 10.06 0.32
C CYS A 204 -8.77 10.56 -0.54
N GLY A 205 -8.50 11.33 -1.61
CA GLY A 205 -9.53 11.96 -2.44
C GLY A 205 -10.17 13.20 -1.82
N GLY A 206 -9.52 13.76 -0.78
CA GLY A 206 -9.90 14.97 -0.05
C GLY A 206 -10.52 14.71 1.32
N ILE A 207 -10.90 13.48 1.64
CA ILE A 207 -11.36 13.08 2.98
C ILE A 207 -10.76 11.71 3.30
N SER A 208 -10.08 11.59 4.45
CA SER A 208 -9.58 10.30 4.93
C SER A 208 -10.68 9.48 5.60
N GLU A 209 -10.44 8.17 5.78
CA GLU A 209 -11.40 7.22 6.33
C GLU A 209 -11.06 6.83 7.77
N HIS A 210 -12.03 6.32 8.51
CA HIS A 210 -11.83 5.68 9.80
C HIS A 210 -11.20 4.28 9.63
N ASN A 211 -10.30 3.87 10.53
CA ASN A 211 -9.62 2.58 10.41
C ASN A 211 -10.56 1.37 10.48
N GLU A 212 -11.57 1.40 11.34
CA GLU A 212 -12.53 0.31 11.51
C GLU A 212 -13.42 0.08 10.28
N ASN A 213 -13.51 1.04 9.36
CA ASN A 213 -14.24 0.88 8.09
C ASN A 213 -13.43 0.13 7.02
N VAL A 214 -12.14 -0.12 7.28
CA VAL A 214 -11.23 -0.79 6.35
C VAL A 214 -10.75 -2.13 6.89
N TRP A 215 -10.44 -2.17 8.18
CA TRP A 215 -9.99 -3.38 8.87
C TRP A 215 -10.96 -3.71 10.02
N ASP A 216 -11.11 -4.98 10.32
CA ASP A 216 -11.85 -5.46 11.48
C ASP A 216 -10.99 -5.25 12.76
N THR A 217 -10.85 -3.99 13.14
CA THR A 217 -10.07 -3.54 14.30
C THR A 217 -10.82 -2.48 15.08
N ASP A 218 -10.53 -2.35 16.37
CA ASP A 218 -11.10 -1.29 17.19
C ASP A 218 -10.78 0.11 16.65
N PRO A 219 -11.70 1.07 16.80
CA PRO A 219 -11.48 2.47 16.46
C PRO A 219 -10.23 3.03 17.13
N LYS A 220 -9.30 3.57 16.32
CA LYS A 220 -8.08 4.21 16.82
C LYS A 220 -8.29 5.73 16.85
N PRO A 221 -8.10 6.41 18.01
CA PRO A 221 -8.30 7.86 18.10
C PRO A 221 -7.42 8.68 17.15
N TYR A 222 -6.28 8.14 16.75
CA TYR A 222 -5.34 8.79 15.85
C TYR A 222 -5.53 8.41 14.36
N LEU A 223 -6.46 7.50 14.03
CA LEU A 223 -6.80 7.08 12.65
C LEU A 223 -8.26 7.42 12.33
N ARG A 224 -8.61 8.71 12.49
CA ARG A 224 -9.96 9.21 12.20
C ARG A 224 -10.03 9.86 10.82
N GLY A 225 -11.21 9.77 10.21
CA GLY A 225 -11.49 10.50 8.99
C GLY A 225 -11.42 12.01 9.22
N ILE A 226 -10.65 12.69 8.39
CA ILE A 226 -10.47 14.15 8.42
C ILE A 226 -10.68 14.73 7.02
N PHE A 227 -11.00 16.02 6.96
CA PHE A 227 -10.92 16.79 5.72
C PHE A 227 -9.44 17.07 5.43
N ASP A 228 -8.98 16.67 4.24
CA ASP A 228 -7.58 16.84 3.80
C ASP A 228 -7.35 18.25 3.25
N GLY A 229 -7.46 19.26 4.11
CA GLY A 229 -7.34 20.66 3.73
C GLY A 229 -7.41 21.59 4.95
N ILE A 230 -7.66 22.88 4.68
CA ILE A 230 -7.73 23.91 5.73
C ILE A 230 -9.12 23.91 6.40
N GLN A 231 -10.15 23.45 5.71
CA GLN A 231 -11.51 23.39 6.26
C GLN A 231 -11.61 22.25 7.28
N GLU A 232 -12.40 22.47 8.32
CA GLU A 232 -12.63 21.43 9.35
C GLU A 232 -13.92 20.63 9.11
N LYS A 233 -14.84 21.17 8.30
CA LYS A 233 -16.16 20.54 8.11
C LYS A 233 -16.14 19.53 6.98
N ILE A 234 -16.35 18.27 7.33
CA ILE A 234 -16.56 17.17 6.39
C ILE A 234 -17.99 17.25 5.84
N PRO A 235 -18.19 17.24 4.50
CA PRO A 235 -19.52 17.14 3.90
C PRO A 235 -20.17 15.78 4.20
N ASN A 236 -21.49 15.69 4.11
CA ASN A 236 -22.18 14.41 4.23
C ASN A 236 -21.98 13.56 2.96
N LEU A 237 -21.14 12.53 3.02
CA LEU A 237 -20.87 11.59 1.92
C LEU A 237 -21.52 10.22 2.12
N PHE A 238 -22.33 10.05 3.17
CA PHE A 238 -23.10 8.82 3.39
C PHE A 238 -24.24 8.68 2.38
N ASP A 239 -24.81 9.78 1.92
CA ASP A 239 -25.83 9.76 0.88
C ASP A 239 -25.25 9.95 -0.52
N THR A 240 -25.98 9.43 -1.52
CA THR A 240 -25.55 9.42 -2.93
C THR A 240 -25.43 10.82 -3.51
N GLN A 241 -26.30 11.78 -3.12
CA GLN A 241 -26.28 13.13 -3.70
C GLN A 241 -25.06 13.90 -3.18
N GLY A 242 -24.81 13.87 -1.87
CA GLY A 242 -23.62 14.52 -1.29
C GLY A 242 -22.32 13.98 -1.88
N LEU A 243 -22.21 12.67 -2.07
CA LEU A 243 -21.07 12.06 -2.72
C LEU A 243 -20.97 12.41 -4.22
N LYS A 244 -22.11 12.46 -4.95
CA LYS A 244 -22.14 12.88 -6.36
C LYS A 244 -21.64 14.31 -6.54
N ASP A 245 -22.07 15.20 -5.66
CA ASP A 245 -21.61 16.59 -5.65
C ASP A 245 -20.10 16.65 -5.34
N TRP A 246 -19.63 15.86 -4.37
CA TRP A 246 -18.22 15.78 -3.99
C TRP A 246 -17.32 15.29 -5.13
N VAL A 247 -17.66 14.20 -5.78
CA VAL A 247 -16.82 13.62 -6.87
C VAL A 247 -16.89 14.44 -8.16
N SER A 248 -17.93 15.29 -8.32
CA SER A 248 -18.09 16.17 -9.48
C SER A 248 -17.38 17.50 -9.32
N ASN A 249 -16.99 17.85 -8.09
CA ASN A 249 -16.28 19.10 -7.78
C ASN A 249 -14.81 18.84 -7.42
N TYR A 250 -14.01 19.92 -7.46
CA TYR A 250 -12.62 19.93 -7.07
C TYR A 250 -12.45 20.81 -5.82
N PRO A 251 -12.81 20.29 -4.62
CA PRO A 251 -12.66 21.05 -3.39
C PRO A 251 -11.19 21.39 -3.10
N ASP A 252 -10.97 22.39 -2.27
CA ASP A 252 -9.64 22.89 -1.91
C ASP A 252 -9.00 21.95 -0.87
N CYS A 253 -8.48 20.82 -1.36
CA CYS A 253 -7.84 19.77 -0.58
C CYS A 253 -6.36 19.67 -0.91
N TYR A 254 -5.52 19.32 0.07
CA TYR A 254 -4.08 19.19 -0.12
C TYR A 254 -3.69 18.18 -1.20
N CYS A 255 -4.44 17.10 -1.36
CA CYS A 255 -4.25 16.13 -2.45
C CYS A 255 -4.94 16.52 -3.77
N GLY A 256 -5.57 17.69 -3.85
CA GLY A 256 -6.28 18.16 -5.03
C GLY A 256 -5.39 18.94 -6.01
N ASN A 257 -5.91 19.14 -7.23
CA ASN A 257 -5.21 19.79 -8.32
C ASN A 257 -4.85 21.26 -8.05
N ASN A 258 -5.52 21.93 -7.09
CA ASN A 258 -5.19 23.27 -6.65
C ASN A 258 -3.83 23.38 -5.91
N TYR A 259 -3.35 22.28 -5.35
CA TYR A 259 -2.07 22.21 -4.65
C TYR A 259 -0.98 21.56 -5.48
N ILE A 260 -1.34 20.58 -6.32
CA ILE A 260 -0.39 19.82 -7.11
C ILE A 260 -0.94 19.65 -8.52
N ASP A 261 -0.27 20.29 -9.48
CA ASP A 261 -0.54 20.09 -10.91
C ASP A 261 -0.23 18.65 -11.31
N GLY A 262 -1.03 18.07 -12.21
CA GLY A 262 -0.87 16.67 -12.64
C GLY A 262 0.47 16.34 -13.26
N ASP A 263 1.10 17.29 -13.98
CA ASP A 263 2.42 17.09 -14.57
C ASP A 263 3.54 17.17 -13.51
N ILE A 264 3.36 18.03 -12.51
CA ILE A 264 4.25 18.11 -11.35
C ILE A 264 4.14 16.84 -10.51
N LEU A 265 2.94 16.29 -10.33
CA LEU A 265 2.70 15.08 -9.55
C LEU A 265 3.50 13.89 -10.07
N LYS A 266 3.56 13.70 -11.39
CA LYS A 266 4.32 12.60 -12.02
C LYS A 266 5.77 12.52 -11.55
N LYS A 267 6.43 13.67 -11.38
CA LYS A 267 7.80 13.75 -10.88
C LYS A 267 7.96 13.14 -9.49
N TYR A 268 6.93 13.26 -8.64
CA TYR A 268 6.96 12.85 -7.24
C TYR A 268 6.37 11.47 -6.96
N LEU A 269 5.73 10.84 -7.96
CA LEU A 269 5.19 9.49 -7.80
C LEU A 269 6.26 8.38 -7.93
N GLY A 270 7.42 8.70 -8.51
CA GLY A 270 8.46 7.71 -8.78
C GLY A 270 8.03 6.73 -9.88
N ASN A 271 8.55 5.51 -9.83
CA ASN A 271 8.24 4.45 -10.80
C ASN A 271 6.94 3.68 -10.49
N VAL A 272 6.13 4.19 -9.57
CA VAL A 272 5.00 3.45 -9.01
C VAL A 272 3.79 3.53 -9.90
N ASP A 273 3.55 4.69 -10.53
CA ASP A 273 2.35 4.86 -11.34
C ASP A 273 2.46 6.10 -12.27
N GLU A 274 2.59 5.85 -13.55
CA GLU A 274 2.70 6.91 -14.56
C GLU A 274 1.32 7.36 -15.11
N LYS A 275 0.23 6.67 -14.74
CA LYS A 275 -1.05 6.73 -15.47
C LYS A 275 -2.24 7.04 -14.58
N GLY A 276 -2.34 8.09 -13.84
CA GLY A 276 -3.60 8.23 -13.15
C GLY A 276 -3.92 9.63 -12.64
N ASN A 277 -5.18 10.00 -12.79
CA ASN A 277 -5.77 11.12 -12.08
C ASN A 277 -6.35 10.58 -10.75
N TYR A 278 -5.54 10.52 -9.71
CA TYR A 278 -5.89 9.86 -8.44
C TYR A 278 -6.86 10.65 -7.57
N PHE A 279 -6.96 11.94 -7.80
CA PHE A 279 -7.88 12.78 -7.03
C PHE A 279 -9.32 12.55 -7.45
N ARG A 280 -9.57 12.47 -8.76
CA ARG A 280 -10.87 12.17 -9.38
C ARG A 280 -10.67 11.23 -10.57
N TRP A 281 -11.50 10.21 -10.66
CA TRP A 281 -11.38 9.19 -11.69
C TRP A 281 -12.76 8.70 -12.16
N GLU A 282 -12.79 8.08 -13.34
CA GLU A 282 -14.00 7.55 -13.94
C GLU A 282 -13.68 6.28 -14.73
N PHE A 283 -14.50 5.25 -14.54
CA PHE A 283 -14.44 4.00 -15.30
C PHE A 283 -15.83 3.64 -15.81
N THR A 284 -15.92 3.30 -17.11
CA THR A 284 -17.19 2.91 -17.75
C THR A 284 -17.09 1.48 -18.26
N TYR A 285 -18.11 0.70 -17.96
CA TYR A 285 -18.22 -0.70 -18.34
C TYR A 285 -19.54 -0.95 -19.06
N SER A 286 -19.48 -1.71 -20.20
CA SER A 286 -20.68 -2.32 -20.75
C SER A 286 -21.21 -3.38 -19.81
N GLN A 287 -22.52 -3.71 -19.92
CA GLN A 287 -23.18 -4.77 -19.17
C GLN A 287 -22.40 -6.09 -19.25
N ASP A 288 -22.00 -6.52 -20.45
CA ASP A 288 -21.30 -7.79 -20.67
C ASP A 288 -19.94 -7.79 -19.95
N LYS A 289 -19.18 -6.69 -20.08
CA LYS A 289 -17.88 -6.58 -19.43
C LYS A 289 -17.98 -6.58 -17.91
N LEU A 290 -18.97 -5.87 -17.35
CA LEU A 290 -19.21 -5.85 -15.90
C LEU A 290 -19.59 -7.25 -15.39
N THR A 291 -20.51 -7.93 -16.08
CA THR A 291 -20.97 -9.27 -15.72
C THR A 291 -19.81 -10.28 -15.78
N GLN A 292 -19.03 -10.26 -16.87
CA GLN A 292 -17.85 -11.13 -17.02
C GLN A 292 -16.88 -10.91 -15.85
N MET A 293 -16.52 -9.67 -15.59
CA MET A 293 -15.56 -9.30 -14.55
C MET A 293 -16.02 -9.76 -13.16
N ILE A 294 -17.27 -9.50 -12.79
CA ILE A 294 -17.83 -9.93 -11.51
C ILE A 294 -17.81 -11.45 -11.40
N ASN A 295 -18.20 -12.17 -12.46
CA ASN A 295 -18.18 -13.63 -12.47
C ASN A 295 -16.75 -14.19 -12.29
N GLU A 296 -15.78 -13.66 -13.02
CA GLU A 296 -14.38 -14.08 -12.92
C GLU A 296 -13.81 -13.84 -11.51
N LYS A 297 -14.09 -12.69 -10.91
CA LYS A 297 -13.54 -12.30 -9.61
C LYS A 297 -14.26 -12.94 -8.41
N THR A 298 -15.53 -13.31 -8.55
CA THR A 298 -16.33 -13.89 -7.45
C THR A 298 -16.55 -15.41 -7.60
N GLY A 299 -16.34 -15.98 -8.78
CA GLY A 299 -16.68 -17.38 -9.08
C GLY A 299 -18.19 -17.64 -9.22
N ILE A 300 -19.01 -16.59 -9.22
CA ILE A 300 -20.47 -16.67 -9.38
C ILE A 300 -20.83 -16.56 -10.85
N SER A 301 -21.92 -17.20 -11.26
CA SER A 301 -22.37 -17.22 -12.67
C SER A 301 -23.64 -16.38 -12.84
N PHE A 302 -23.49 -15.06 -12.93
CA PHE A 302 -24.57 -14.19 -13.41
C PHE A 302 -24.68 -14.25 -14.92
N GLU A 303 -25.88 -14.24 -15.45
CA GLU A 303 -26.20 -14.02 -16.86
C GLU A 303 -26.18 -12.52 -17.18
N SER A 304 -26.65 -11.71 -16.24
CA SER A 304 -26.59 -10.25 -16.33
C SER A 304 -26.62 -9.61 -14.94
N ILE A 305 -26.02 -8.43 -14.80
CA ILE A 305 -26.08 -7.60 -13.59
C ILE A 305 -27.22 -6.58 -13.75
N SER A 306 -28.16 -6.54 -12.81
CA SER A 306 -29.29 -5.60 -12.83
C SER A 306 -28.98 -4.29 -12.11
N SER A 307 -28.26 -4.35 -10.98
CA SER A 307 -27.87 -3.15 -10.22
C SER A 307 -26.70 -3.40 -9.28
N LEU A 308 -25.98 -2.31 -8.99
CA LEU A 308 -25.00 -2.19 -7.91
C LEU A 308 -25.59 -1.22 -6.87
N ARG A 309 -25.75 -1.67 -5.63
CA ARG A 309 -26.37 -0.87 -4.56
C ARG A 309 -25.42 -0.78 -3.35
N PRO A 310 -24.81 0.38 -3.06
CA PRO A 310 -24.12 0.60 -1.80
C PRO A 310 -25.10 0.43 -0.62
N LEU A 311 -24.74 -0.44 0.33
CA LEU A 311 -25.53 -0.65 1.55
C LEU A 311 -24.98 0.17 2.70
N GLU A 312 -23.65 0.31 2.76
CA GLU A 312 -22.95 1.05 3.80
C GLU A 312 -21.77 1.83 3.23
N ARG A 313 -21.55 3.03 3.78
CA ARG A 313 -20.42 3.91 3.44
C ARG A 313 -19.78 4.46 4.70
N GLY A 314 -18.47 4.65 4.64
CA GLY A 314 -17.74 5.41 5.63
C GLY A 314 -17.79 6.93 5.41
N ILE A 315 -17.14 7.66 6.30
CA ILE A 315 -17.15 9.13 6.32
C ILE A 315 -16.53 9.75 5.05
N SER A 316 -15.61 9.05 4.39
CA SER A 316 -15.00 9.48 3.13
C SER A 316 -15.83 9.15 1.88
N GLY A 317 -17.03 8.59 2.06
CA GLY A 317 -17.88 8.08 1.00
C GLY A 317 -17.45 6.72 0.46
N ARG A 318 -16.38 6.07 1.02
CA ARG A 318 -15.98 4.72 0.65
C ARG A 318 -17.08 3.73 0.98
N ILE A 319 -17.41 2.88 0.02
CA ILE A 319 -18.38 1.80 0.19
C ILE A 319 -17.69 0.71 1.02
N ILE A 320 -18.35 0.30 2.10
CA ILE A 320 -17.94 -0.77 3.01
C ILE A 320 -18.68 -2.06 2.64
N GLN A 321 -19.97 -1.93 2.29
CA GLN A 321 -20.79 -3.05 1.82
C GLN A 321 -21.49 -2.68 0.50
N LEU A 322 -21.36 -3.55 -0.50
CA LEU A 322 -21.97 -3.39 -1.83
C LEU A 322 -22.84 -4.60 -2.17
N GLN A 323 -24.11 -4.38 -2.40
CA GLN A 323 -25.01 -5.39 -2.95
C GLN A 323 -24.94 -5.38 -4.47
N ILE A 324 -24.75 -6.55 -5.05
CA ILE A 324 -24.79 -6.79 -6.50
C ILE A 324 -26.04 -7.64 -6.78
N ASN A 325 -26.96 -7.11 -7.59
CA ASN A 325 -28.15 -7.82 -8.02
C ASN A 325 -28.03 -8.19 -9.50
N GLY A 326 -28.53 -9.34 -9.87
CA GLY A 326 -28.48 -9.82 -11.27
C GLY A 326 -29.41 -11.00 -11.51
N ILE A 327 -29.30 -11.54 -12.71
CA ILE A 327 -30.02 -12.74 -13.13
C ILE A 327 -28.99 -13.88 -13.25
N SER A 328 -29.31 -15.03 -12.69
CA SER A 328 -28.59 -16.28 -12.87
C SER A 328 -29.50 -17.32 -13.54
N LYS A 329 -28.98 -18.52 -13.86
CA LYS A 329 -29.78 -19.62 -14.43
C LYS A 329 -31.03 -19.98 -13.60
N GLY A 330 -31.01 -19.70 -12.31
CA GLY A 330 -32.13 -19.96 -11.38
C GLY A 330 -33.11 -18.78 -11.24
N GLY A 331 -32.92 -17.68 -11.95
CA GLY A 331 -33.69 -16.43 -11.82
C GLY A 331 -32.95 -15.32 -11.08
N PRO A 332 -33.67 -14.36 -10.51
CA PRO A 332 -33.06 -13.24 -9.77
C PRO A 332 -32.15 -13.73 -8.64
N PHE A 333 -30.98 -13.16 -8.56
CA PHE A 333 -29.96 -13.55 -7.58
C PHE A 333 -29.20 -12.30 -7.09
N GLN A 334 -28.76 -12.34 -5.84
CA GLN A 334 -28.00 -11.25 -5.26
C GLN A 334 -26.85 -11.75 -4.38
N ILE A 335 -25.80 -10.94 -4.29
CA ILE A 335 -24.69 -11.12 -3.36
C ILE A 335 -24.37 -9.81 -2.68
N VAL A 336 -23.71 -9.89 -1.53
CA VAL A 336 -23.12 -8.73 -0.85
C VAL A 336 -21.61 -8.92 -0.85
N ILE A 337 -20.89 -7.93 -1.34
CA ILE A 337 -19.45 -7.84 -1.23
C ILE A 337 -19.14 -7.00 0.01
N GLU A 338 -18.42 -7.59 0.95
CA GLU A 338 -17.99 -6.93 2.18
C GLU A 338 -16.53 -6.48 2.05
N SER A 339 -16.18 -5.42 2.73
CA SER A 339 -14.91 -4.67 2.74
C SER A 339 -14.63 -3.84 1.47
N GLU A 340 -14.00 -2.71 1.71
CA GLU A 340 -13.57 -1.79 0.65
C GLU A 340 -12.56 -2.45 -0.30
N TYR A 341 -11.69 -3.34 0.23
CA TYR A 341 -10.71 -4.07 -0.54
C TYR A 341 -11.35 -5.00 -1.57
N GLU A 342 -12.31 -5.84 -1.15
CA GLU A 342 -13.00 -6.77 -2.04
C GLU A 342 -13.85 -6.06 -3.09
N ILE A 343 -14.50 -4.95 -2.73
CA ILE A 343 -15.25 -4.11 -3.68
C ILE A 343 -14.32 -3.61 -4.80
N ARG A 344 -13.13 -3.15 -4.45
CA ARG A 344 -12.12 -2.68 -5.42
C ARG A 344 -11.60 -3.83 -6.29
N ARG A 345 -11.36 -4.99 -5.71
CA ARG A 345 -10.91 -6.20 -6.42
C ARG A 345 -11.93 -6.68 -7.44
N VAL A 346 -13.22 -6.66 -7.08
CA VAL A 346 -14.31 -7.20 -7.91
C VAL A 346 -14.73 -6.25 -9.03
N LEU A 347 -14.65 -4.93 -8.83
CA LEU A 347 -15.18 -3.93 -9.77
C LEU A 347 -14.14 -3.33 -10.73
N HIS A 348 -12.98 -3.96 -10.91
CA HIS A 348 -12.01 -3.55 -11.92
C HIS A 348 -11.22 -4.78 -12.41
N PRO A 349 -10.85 -4.86 -13.71
CA PRO A 349 -10.05 -5.98 -14.22
C PRO A 349 -8.77 -6.18 -13.41
N ASP A 350 -8.09 -5.09 -13.10
CA ASP A 350 -6.90 -5.07 -12.27
C ASP A 350 -7.30 -4.85 -10.80
N PHE A 351 -7.36 -3.59 -10.37
CA PHE A 351 -7.78 -3.20 -9.03
C PHE A 351 -8.31 -1.76 -9.04
N LEU A 352 -9.53 -1.52 -8.57
CA LEU A 352 -10.14 -0.18 -8.58
C LEU A 352 -9.38 0.76 -7.64
N TYR A 353 -9.22 2.02 -8.01
CA TYR A 353 -8.44 2.98 -7.23
C TYR A 353 -8.92 3.15 -5.79
N SER A 354 -10.24 3.28 -5.59
CA SER A 354 -10.85 3.32 -4.25
C SER A 354 -12.29 2.82 -4.32
N SER A 355 -12.92 2.60 -3.17
CA SER A 355 -14.37 2.34 -3.08
C SER A 355 -15.20 3.61 -2.87
N ALA A 356 -14.58 4.82 -2.91
CA ALA A 356 -15.29 6.10 -2.83
C ALA A 356 -15.82 6.54 -4.20
N PHE A 357 -16.93 5.97 -4.64
CA PHE A 357 -17.51 6.28 -5.94
C PHE A 357 -19.04 6.33 -5.93
N VAL A 358 -19.61 7.05 -6.89
CA VAL A 358 -21.00 6.97 -7.29
C VAL A 358 -21.18 6.09 -8.52
N ILE A 359 -22.34 5.48 -8.63
CA ILE A 359 -22.74 4.62 -9.73
C ILE A 359 -23.70 5.42 -10.60
N ILE A 360 -23.36 5.58 -11.87
CA ILE A 360 -24.18 6.26 -12.87
C ILE A 360 -24.57 5.21 -13.92
N ALA A 361 -25.88 4.93 -14.01
CA ALA A 361 -26.44 4.02 -14.99
C ALA A 361 -27.06 4.81 -16.15
N ASN A 362 -26.83 4.37 -17.39
CA ASN A 362 -27.29 5.08 -18.58
C ASN A 362 -28.74 4.75 -18.99
N SER A 363 -29.51 3.99 -18.21
CA SER A 363 -30.96 3.84 -18.44
C SER A 363 -31.74 3.75 -17.13
N ASP A 364 -32.76 4.59 -17.02
CA ASP A 364 -33.78 4.55 -15.97
C ASP A 364 -34.92 3.55 -16.25
N THR A 365 -34.81 2.74 -17.35
CA THR A 365 -35.86 1.82 -17.79
C THR A 365 -35.36 0.37 -17.81
N GLU A 366 -35.93 -0.44 -16.92
CA GLU A 366 -35.78 -1.89 -16.89
C GLU A 366 -36.04 -2.56 -18.28
N PRO A 367 -35.33 -3.66 -18.68
CA PRO A 367 -34.73 -4.65 -17.76
C PRO A 367 -33.22 -4.80 -17.80
N ALA A 368 -32.45 -4.02 -18.56
CA ALA A 368 -31.01 -4.23 -18.62
C ALA A 368 -30.21 -2.92 -18.62
N LEU A 369 -29.29 -2.80 -17.67
CA LEU A 369 -28.23 -1.79 -17.70
C LEU A 369 -27.41 -1.99 -18.98
N SER A 370 -27.43 -1.03 -19.91
CA SER A 370 -26.55 -1.13 -21.11
C SER A 370 -25.11 -0.77 -20.78
N GLU A 371 -24.94 0.17 -19.86
CA GLU A 371 -23.63 0.70 -19.45
C GLU A 371 -23.71 1.22 -18.02
N ILE A 372 -22.61 1.03 -17.26
CA ILE A 372 -22.40 1.58 -15.91
C ILE A 372 -21.13 2.40 -15.90
N THR A 373 -21.21 3.61 -15.35
CA THR A 373 -20.07 4.45 -15.05
C THR A 373 -19.85 4.54 -13.53
N LEU A 374 -18.65 4.23 -13.09
CA LEU A 374 -18.18 4.46 -11.73
C LEU A 374 -17.36 5.75 -11.73
N LYS A 375 -17.82 6.77 -11.01
CA LYS A 375 -17.14 8.04 -10.86
C LYS A 375 -16.72 8.24 -9.42
N GLY A 376 -15.41 8.37 -9.17
CA GLY A 376 -14.89 8.28 -7.81
C GLY A 376 -13.74 9.23 -7.50
N ALA A 377 -13.23 9.07 -6.26
CA ALA A 377 -12.21 9.91 -5.68
C ALA A 377 -11.18 9.10 -4.88
N GLY A 378 -9.91 9.50 -4.99
CA GLY A 378 -8.81 8.95 -4.21
C GLY A 378 -8.27 7.60 -4.73
N TRP A 379 -7.16 7.17 -4.13
CA TRP A 379 -6.52 5.88 -4.40
C TRP A 379 -5.97 5.24 -3.12
N GLY A 380 -6.40 4.02 -2.84
CA GLY A 380 -6.13 3.27 -1.63
C GLY A 380 -7.25 3.38 -0.60
N HIS A 381 -7.01 2.78 0.55
CA HIS A 381 -7.97 2.68 1.65
C HIS A 381 -8.31 4.04 2.30
N GLY A 382 -7.48 5.06 2.13
CA GLY A 382 -7.74 6.42 2.59
C GLY A 382 -7.56 6.66 4.09
N VAL A 383 -7.08 5.71 4.87
CA VAL A 383 -6.87 5.85 6.32
C VAL A 383 -5.48 6.43 6.60
N GLY A 384 -5.39 7.33 7.57
CA GLY A 384 -4.14 7.92 8.02
C GLY A 384 -3.53 8.90 7.02
N LEU A 385 -2.20 8.82 6.79
CA LEU A 385 -1.49 9.79 5.95
C LEU A 385 -1.85 9.61 4.47
N CYS A 386 -2.33 10.68 3.85
CA CYS A 386 -2.48 10.80 2.40
C CYS A 386 -1.15 11.24 1.79
N GLN A 387 -0.47 10.37 1.04
CA GLN A 387 0.87 10.66 0.49
C GLN A 387 0.85 11.88 -0.45
N ILE A 388 -0.14 11.98 -1.34
CA ILE A 388 -0.29 13.14 -2.23
C ILE A 388 -0.69 14.39 -1.43
N GLY A 389 -1.55 14.28 -0.42
CA GLY A 389 -1.89 15.41 0.44
C GLY A 389 -0.69 15.92 1.25
N ALA A 390 0.10 15.01 1.80
CA ALA A 390 1.36 15.33 2.48
C ALA A 390 2.36 16.03 1.52
N LEU A 391 2.41 15.61 0.24
CA LEU A 391 3.17 16.31 -0.80
C LEU A 391 2.66 17.75 -0.99
N GLY A 392 1.34 17.93 -1.12
CA GLY A 392 0.73 19.26 -1.23
C GLY A 392 1.05 20.15 -0.05
N MET A 393 0.98 19.61 1.16
CA MET A 393 1.38 20.32 2.39
C MET A 393 2.88 20.70 2.37
N ALA A 394 3.76 19.78 1.99
CA ALA A 394 5.20 20.01 1.92
C ALA A 394 5.56 21.08 0.87
N LEU A 395 4.92 21.07 -0.31
CA LEU A 395 5.08 22.08 -1.35
C LEU A 395 4.59 23.48 -0.91
N LYS A 396 3.68 23.54 0.07
CA LYS A 396 3.22 24.78 0.72
C LYS A 396 4.07 25.15 1.96
N GLY A 397 5.23 24.50 2.15
CA GLY A 397 6.18 24.84 3.21
C GLY A 397 5.81 24.30 4.59
N LYS A 398 4.90 23.32 4.70
CA LYS A 398 4.62 22.66 5.99
C LYS A 398 5.76 21.75 6.37
N SER A 399 6.10 21.72 7.66
CA SER A 399 7.10 20.81 8.22
C SER A 399 6.57 19.38 8.34
N SER A 400 7.46 18.40 8.45
CA SER A 400 7.12 16.99 8.72
C SER A 400 6.24 16.83 9.96
N LYS A 401 6.52 17.58 11.03
CA LYS A 401 5.69 17.59 12.24
C LYS A 401 4.26 18.10 11.97
N GLN A 402 4.10 19.15 11.16
CA GLN A 402 2.78 19.68 10.80
C GLN A 402 2.01 18.68 9.92
N ILE A 403 2.69 17.99 9.00
CA ILE A 403 2.10 16.93 8.17
C ILE A 403 1.61 15.79 9.07
N LEU A 404 2.46 15.26 9.94
CA LEU A 404 2.09 14.16 10.83
C LEU A 404 0.94 14.53 11.77
N SER A 405 0.96 15.74 12.35
CA SER A 405 -0.11 16.20 13.24
C SER A 405 -1.44 16.42 12.52
N HIS A 406 -1.43 16.65 11.21
CA HIS A 406 -2.65 16.77 10.40
C HIS A 406 -3.34 15.40 10.23
N TYR A 407 -2.57 14.35 9.93
CA TYR A 407 -3.12 13.03 9.62
C TYR A 407 -3.26 12.10 10.82
N PHE A 408 -2.46 12.28 11.87
CA PHE A 408 -2.46 11.43 13.06
C PHE A 408 -2.82 12.26 14.30
N LEU A 409 -4.13 12.29 14.59
CA LEU A 409 -4.67 13.15 15.65
C LEU A 409 -4.22 12.70 17.03
N SER A 410 -3.97 13.67 17.92
CA SER A 410 -3.66 13.41 19.34
C SER A 410 -2.41 12.54 19.57
N THR A 411 -1.51 12.43 18.59
CA THR A 411 -0.24 11.73 18.74
C THR A 411 0.87 12.67 19.19
N GLU A 412 1.88 12.11 19.82
CA GLU A 412 3.14 12.79 20.13
C GLU A 412 4.30 12.16 19.34
N LEU A 413 5.25 13.00 18.93
CA LEU A 413 6.49 12.55 18.31
C LEU A 413 7.54 12.34 19.39
N LYS A 414 8.05 11.11 19.53
CA LYS A 414 9.02 10.73 20.56
C LYS A 414 10.21 10.01 19.93
N LYS A 415 11.41 10.36 20.37
CA LYS A 415 12.63 9.63 20.01
C LYS A 415 12.86 8.50 21.02
N LEU A 416 13.01 7.26 20.53
CA LEU A 416 13.13 6.06 21.37
C LEU A 416 14.57 5.52 21.40
N TYR A 417 15.36 5.72 20.32
CA TYR A 417 16.79 5.35 20.25
C TYR A 417 17.57 6.36 19.39
N ASP A 418 18.90 6.30 19.46
CA ASP A 418 19.85 7.13 18.71
C ASP A 418 20.39 6.42 17.46
#